data_b01e8acef6919823f9d8b87242944945
#
_entry.id   b01e8acef6919823f9d8b87242944945
#
_cell.length_a   1.000
_cell.length_b   1.000
_cell.length_c   1.000
_cell.angle_alpha   90.00
_cell.angle_beta   90.00
_cell.angle_gamma   90.00
#
_symmetry.space_group_name_H-M   'P 1'
#
loop_
_entity.id
_entity.type
_entity.pdbx_description
1 polymer ?
#
loop_
_entity_poly.entity_id
_entity_poly.type
_entity_poly.pdbx_seq_one_letter_code
_entity_poly.pdbx_strand_id
1 'polypeptide(L)'
;KELNKARAKRNKGKVGVPQGGALSGLIANIVMNDVDKAVVKAIDDEDILFCRFCDDMILIGNTMNRVKDVLAQYKTAIKKSKLIAHPHKPEVKEGEGMKSFWKGKTRGPYAWAEKGEKIYPWITFVGFDVNWKGNLRIRKHSFKRQIEKQNKVANALIYPYQKGKQPRYCFGTIKASLKSRLIGMSVGRISLWNYNNNPNIRSWMSAFSILDENPWSAKQLKALDKHRAVVIARASLVLARIKCTNKKKEDNLRENQRNRFTYTGAPFSYYGQCFKYKNK
;
A
#
# COMPACT_ATOMS: atom_id res chain seq x y z
N LYS A 1 -18.66 -4.46 -20.51
CA LYS A 1 -20.07 -4.03 -20.68
C LYS A 1 -20.95 -4.49 -19.51
N GLU A 2 -20.85 -5.74 -19.05
CA GLU A 2 -21.64 -6.27 -17.91
C GLU A 2 -21.38 -5.53 -16.59
N LEU A 3 -20.10 -5.20 -16.28
CA LEU A 3 -19.75 -4.42 -15.08
C LEU A 3 -20.38 -3.03 -15.09
N ASN A 4 -20.46 -2.39 -16.24
CA ASN A 4 -21.11 -1.07 -16.38
C ASN A 4 -22.63 -1.16 -16.29
N LYS A 5 -23.23 -2.26 -16.81
CA LYS A 5 -24.67 -2.53 -16.62
C LYS A 5 -25.01 -2.83 -15.16
N ALA A 6 -24.15 -3.57 -14.44
CA ALA A 6 -24.32 -3.84 -13.02
C ALA A 6 -24.15 -2.57 -12.18
N ARG A 7 -23.20 -1.67 -12.52
CA ARG A 7 -23.07 -0.35 -11.91
C ARG A 7 -24.29 0.55 -12.16
N ALA A 8 -24.83 0.56 -13.37
CA ALA A 8 -26.03 1.33 -13.71
C ALA A 8 -27.29 0.81 -12.97
N LYS A 9 -27.42 -0.54 -12.81
CA LYS A 9 -28.48 -1.13 -11.98
C LYS A 9 -28.29 -0.83 -10.48
N ARG A 10 -27.04 -0.78 -9.98
CA ARG A 10 -26.72 -0.44 -8.58
C ARG A 10 -27.13 1.00 -8.22
N ASN A 11 -27.08 1.94 -9.18
CA ASN A 11 -27.49 3.32 -8.91
C ASN A 11 -29.01 3.50 -8.76
N LYS A 12 -29.81 2.53 -9.19
CA LYS A 12 -31.29 2.56 -9.06
C LYS A 12 -31.81 1.98 -7.74
N GLY A 13 -30.99 1.23 -7.00
CA GLY A 13 -31.29 0.77 -5.65
C GLY A 13 -29.99 0.75 -4.87
N LYS A 14 -29.94 1.32 -3.68
CA LYS A 14 -28.77 1.37 -2.78
C LYS A 14 -28.32 -0.03 -2.36
N VAL A 15 -27.87 -0.84 -3.34
CA VAL A 15 -27.44 -2.24 -3.16
C VAL A 15 -25.94 -2.27 -3.02
N GLY A 16 -25.44 -2.84 -1.96
CA GLY A 16 -24.02 -3.07 -1.69
C GLY A 16 -23.66 -2.75 -0.23
N VAL A 17 -22.44 -3.09 0.13
CA VAL A 17 -21.88 -2.80 1.44
C VAL A 17 -21.18 -1.45 1.41
N PRO A 18 -21.38 -0.54 2.39
CA PRO A 18 -20.67 0.74 2.45
C PRO A 18 -19.16 0.52 2.45
N GLN A 19 -18.42 1.20 1.57
CA GLN A 19 -16.96 1.10 1.56
C GLN A 19 -16.37 1.83 2.76
N GLY A 20 -15.44 1.17 3.47
CA GLY A 20 -14.74 1.76 4.61
C GLY A 20 -15.45 1.61 5.96
N GLY A 21 -16.59 0.97 6.03
CA GLY A 21 -17.25 0.62 7.29
C GLY A 21 -16.52 -0.53 8.01
N ALA A 22 -16.51 -0.51 9.34
CA ALA A 22 -15.88 -1.57 10.16
C ALA A 22 -16.46 -2.97 9.89
N LEU A 23 -17.75 -3.06 9.60
CA LEU A 23 -18.45 -4.33 9.30
C LEU A 23 -18.29 -4.78 7.85
N SER A 24 -17.80 -3.93 6.95
CA SER A 24 -17.71 -4.26 5.52
C SER A 24 -16.87 -5.49 5.24
N GLY A 25 -15.75 -5.64 5.94
CA GLY A 25 -14.87 -6.81 5.82
C GLY A 25 -15.53 -8.10 6.35
N LEU A 26 -16.26 -8.00 7.45
CA LEU A 26 -17.00 -9.14 8.01
C LEU A 26 -18.11 -9.61 7.04
N ILE A 27 -18.91 -8.68 6.54
CA ILE A 27 -19.99 -8.97 5.59
C ILE A 27 -19.40 -9.59 4.30
N ALA A 28 -18.29 -9.05 3.79
CA ALA A 28 -17.61 -9.61 2.64
C ALA A 28 -17.16 -11.06 2.88
N ASN A 29 -16.64 -11.37 4.07
CA ASN A 29 -16.24 -12.73 4.43
C ASN A 29 -17.43 -13.67 4.56
N ILE A 30 -18.54 -13.23 5.14
CA ILE A 30 -19.78 -14.04 5.24
C ILE A 30 -20.30 -14.37 3.82
N VAL A 31 -20.39 -13.36 2.95
CA VAL A 31 -20.88 -13.53 1.57
C VAL A 31 -19.96 -14.44 0.74
N MET A 32 -18.64 -14.37 0.97
CA MET A 32 -17.66 -15.16 0.24
C MET A 32 -17.45 -16.57 0.83
N ASN A 33 -18.02 -16.88 1.99
CA ASN A 33 -17.81 -18.17 2.67
C ASN A 33 -18.22 -19.37 1.81
N ASP A 34 -19.34 -19.29 1.07
CA ASP A 34 -19.77 -20.39 0.19
C ASP A 34 -18.87 -20.54 -1.03
N VAL A 35 -18.29 -19.42 -1.49
CA VAL A 35 -17.29 -19.44 -2.57
C VAL A 35 -16.01 -20.10 -2.07
N ASP A 36 -15.54 -19.73 -0.86
CA ASP A 36 -14.36 -20.35 -0.26
C ASP A 36 -14.54 -21.85 -0.07
N LYS A 37 -15.70 -22.30 0.46
CA LYS A 37 -16.02 -23.73 0.60
C LYS A 37 -16.00 -24.47 -0.74
N ALA A 38 -16.54 -23.86 -1.79
CA ALA A 38 -16.54 -24.47 -3.12
C ALA A 38 -15.12 -24.62 -3.67
N VAL A 39 -14.26 -23.63 -3.44
CA VAL A 39 -12.85 -23.69 -3.86
C VAL A 39 -12.08 -24.74 -3.04
N VAL A 40 -12.23 -24.72 -1.71
CA VAL A 40 -11.57 -25.70 -0.83
C VAL A 40 -11.99 -27.13 -1.19
N LYS A 41 -13.28 -27.38 -1.50
CA LYS A 41 -13.75 -28.68 -1.97
C LYS A 41 -13.17 -29.09 -3.32
N ALA A 42 -12.86 -28.12 -4.19
CA ALA A 42 -12.23 -28.38 -5.49
C ALA A 42 -10.70 -28.61 -5.39
N ILE A 43 -10.09 -28.20 -4.28
CA ILE A 43 -8.70 -28.44 -3.93
C ILE A 43 -8.66 -29.75 -3.13
N ASP A 44 -8.80 -30.88 -3.80
CA ASP A 44 -8.83 -32.19 -3.15
C ASP A 44 -7.42 -32.69 -2.74
N ASP A 45 -6.38 -32.07 -3.29
CA ASP A 45 -4.97 -32.40 -3.10
C ASP A 45 -4.18 -31.18 -2.61
N GLU A 46 -3.05 -31.42 -1.95
CA GLU A 46 -2.11 -30.38 -1.46
C GLU A 46 -1.43 -29.58 -2.60
N ASP A 47 -1.82 -29.81 -3.85
CA ASP A 47 -1.23 -29.25 -5.07
C ASP A 47 -1.56 -27.79 -5.34
N ILE A 48 -2.56 -27.23 -4.65
CA ILE A 48 -3.01 -25.85 -4.88
C ILE A 48 -3.06 -25.07 -3.58
N LEU A 49 -2.32 -23.96 -3.53
CA LEU A 49 -2.46 -22.94 -2.50
C LEU A 49 -3.58 -21.97 -2.90
N PHE A 50 -4.60 -21.89 -2.07
CA PHE A 50 -5.64 -20.87 -2.15
C PHE A 50 -5.51 -19.89 -0.99
N CYS A 51 -5.46 -18.61 -1.29
CA CYS A 51 -5.47 -17.56 -0.29
C CYS A 51 -6.38 -16.42 -0.73
N ARG A 52 -7.26 -15.95 0.17
CA ARG A 52 -8.15 -14.82 -0.08
C ARG A 52 -8.02 -13.77 1.02
N PHE A 53 -8.01 -12.53 0.61
CA PHE A 53 -8.08 -11.37 1.49
C PHE A 53 -9.16 -10.42 0.97
N CYS A 54 -10.31 -10.39 1.63
CA CYS A 54 -11.52 -9.68 1.20
C CYS A 54 -11.96 -10.09 -0.21
N ASP A 55 -11.81 -9.20 -1.19
CA ASP A 55 -12.13 -9.40 -2.61
C ASP A 55 -10.93 -9.86 -3.45
N ASP A 56 -9.71 -9.76 -2.92
CA ASP A 56 -8.49 -10.23 -3.58
C ASP A 56 -8.27 -11.72 -3.27
N MET A 57 -8.01 -12.52 -4.32
CA MET A 57 -7.66 -13.93 -4.15
C MET A 57 -6.43 -14.30 -4.99
N ILE A 58 -5.74 -15.34 -4.57
CA ILE A 58 -4.61 -15.95 -5.27
C ILE A 58 -4.78 -17.48 -5.26
N LEU A 59 -4.48 -18.07 -6.39
CA LEU A 59 -4.37 -19.52 -6.59
C LEU A 59 -2.97 -19.80 -7.12
N ILE A 60 -2.24 -20.71 -6.49
CA ILE A 60 -0.93 -21.18 -6.95
C ILE A 60 -0.97 -22.70 -6.99
N GLY A 61 -0.61 -23.27 -8.10
CA GLY A 61 -0.59 -24.72 -8.28
C GLY A 61 0.55 -25.18 -9.18
N ASN A 62 0.85 -26.45 -9.12
CA ASN A 62 1.96 -27.08 -9.84
C ASN A 62 1.70 -27.18 -11.35
N THR A 63 0.43 -27.27 -11.77
CA THR A 63 0.06 -27.41 -13.18
C THR A 63 -0.96 -26.36 -13.60
N MET A 64 -0.83 -25.91 -14.85
CA MET A 64 -1.71 -24.90 -15.44
C MET A 64 -3.16 -25.40 -15.54
N ASN A 65 -3.35 -26.67 -15.91
CA ASN A 65 -4.68 -27.25 -16.08
C ASN A 65 -5.43 -27.30 -14.75
N ARG A 66 -4.78 -27.78 -13.70
CA ARG A 66 -5.37 -27.86 -12.36
C ARG A 66 -5.79 -26.51 -11.82
N VAL A 67 -4.94 -25.47 -11.99
CA VAL A 67 -5.29 -24.10 -11.61
C VAL A 67 -6.46 -23.55 -12.42
N LYS A 68 -6.56 -23.88 -13.72
CA LYS A 68 -7.69 -23.50 -14.57
C LYS A 68 -9.00 -24.14 -14.09
N ASP A 69 -8.97 -25.40 -13.69
CA ASP A 69 -10.14 -26.14 -13.20
C ASP A 69 -10.67 -25.52 -11.88
N VAL A 70 -9.79 -25.31 -10.92
CA VAL A 70 -10.17 -24.65 -9.64
C VAL A 70 -10.66 -23.22 -9.87
N LEU A 71 -10.04 -22.48 -10.79
CA LEU A 71 -10.51 -21.13 -11.16
C LEU A 71 -11.90 -21.19 -11.81
N ALA A 72 -12.23 -22.22 -12.59
CA ALA A 72 -13.56 -22.41 -13.15
C ALA A 72 -14.61 -22.65 -12.05
N GLN A 73 -14.28 -23.48 -11.04
CA GLN A 73 -15.14 -23.70 -9.88
C GLN A 73 -15.35 -22.41 -9.08
N TYR A 74 -14.28 -21.65 -8.82
CA TYR A 74 -14.38 -20.33 -8.19
C TYR A 74 -15.35 -19.42 -8.95
N LYS A 75 -15.22 -19.30 -10.27
CA LYS A 75 -16.10 -18.48 -11.11
C LYS A 75 -17.57 -18.93 -11.06
N THR A 76 -17.78 -20.23 -11.05
CA THR A 76 -19.12 -20.82 -10.93
C THR A 76 -19.75 -20.46 -9.59
N ALA A 77 -18.99 -20.59 -8.48
CA ALA A 77 -19.43 -20.25 -7.15
C ALA A 77 -19.73 -18.74 -7.01
N ILE A 78 -18.85 -17.87 -7.55
CA ILE A 78 -19.08 -16.42 -7.61
C ILE A 78 -20.39 -16.07 -8.32
N LYS A 79 -20.65 -16.72 -9.48
CA LYS A 79 -21.88 -16.52 -10.24
C LYS A 79 -23.11 -17.00 -9.48
N LYS A 80 -23.02 -18.16 -8.83
CA LYS A 80 -24.09 -18.72 -7.98
C LYS A 80 -24.42 -17.77 -6.81
N SER A 81 -23.43 -17.16 -6.21
CA SER A 81 -23.59 -16.15 -5.15
C SER A 81 -24.05 -14.78 -5.69
N LYS A 82 -24.43 -14.68 -6.98
CA LYS A 82 -24.86 -13.43 -7.64
C LYS A 82 -23.83 -12.30 -7.58
N LEU A 83 -22.55 -12.62 -7.35
CA LEU A 83 -21.44 -11.69 -7.38
C LEU A 83 -20.88 -11.55 -8.79
N ILE A 84 -20.20 -10.42 -9.03
CA ILE A 84 -19.58 -10.12 -10.33
C ILE A 84 -18.08 -10.02 -10.14
N ALA A 85 -17.35 -11.02 -10.62
CA ALA A 85 -15.91 -10.97 -10.68
C ALA A 85 -15.43 -10.01 -11.80
N HIS A 86 -14.29 -9.38 -11.59
CA HIS A 86 -13.63 -8.65 -12.67
C HIS A 86 -13.21 -9.63 -13.78
N PRO A 87 -13.42 -9.27 -15.06
CA PRO A 87 -12.92 -10.08 -16.15
C PRO A 87 -11.40 -10.21 -16.04
N HIS A 88 -10.90 -11.43 -16.08
CA HIS A 88 -9.47 -11.70 -16.11
C HIS A 88 -8.94 -11.64 -17.53
N LYS A 89 -7.70 -11.20 -17.69
CA LYS A 89 -6.96 -11.34 -18.94
C LYS A 89 -6.41 -12.77 -18.98
N PRO A 90 -6.89 -13.60 -19.90
CA PRO A 90 -6.54 -15.03 -19.90
C PRO A 90 -5.07 -15.28 -20.25
N GLU A 91 -4.50 -14.49 -21.17
CA GLU A 91 -3.11 -14.60 -21.60
C GLU A 91 -2.62 -13.26 -22.17
N VAL A 92 -1.30 -13.10 -22.28
CA VAL A 92 -0.70 -12.04 -23.10
C VAL A 92 -0.85 -12.46 -24.55
N LYS A 93 -1.57 -11.70 -25.36
CA LYS A 93 -1.67 -11.92 -26.78
C LYS A 93 -0.29 -11.69 -27.42
N GLU A 94 -0.01 -12.45 -28.48
CA GLU A 94 1.17 -12.25 -29.30
C GLU A 94 1.22 -10.78 -29.78
N GLY A 95 2.35 -10.09 -29.56
CA GLY A 95 2.46 -8.64 -29.82
C GLY A 95 1.98 -7.70 -28.69
N GLU A 96 1.22 -8.16 -27.69
CA GLU A 96 0.95 -7.37 -26.48
C GLU A 96 2.12 -7.48 -25.49
N GLY A 97 2.86 -6.40 -25.32
CA GLY A 97 3.94 -6.36 -24.32
C GLY A 97 3.47 -6.59 -22.89
N MET A 98 4.34 -7.11 -22.04
CA MET A 98 4.09 -7.39 -20.60
C MET A 98 3.39 -6.24 -19.84
N LYS A 99 3.54 -4.99 -20.30
CA LYS A 99 2.90 -3.82 -19.68
C LYS A 99 1.37 -3.89 -19.71
N SER A 100 0.78 -4.46 -20.76
CA SER A 100 -0.68 -4.58 -20.92
C SER A 100 -1.26 -5.62 -19.96
N PHE A 101 -0.59 -6.76 -19.79
CA PHE A 101 -0.96 -7.79 -18.82
C PHE A 101 -0.98 -7.24 -17.38
N TRP A 102 0.04 -6.44 -17.00
CA TRP A 102 0.16 -5.88 -15.66
C TRP A 102 -0.79 -4.71 -15.36
N LYS A 103 -1.40 -4.12 -16.38
CA LYS A 103 -2.43 -3.09 -16.20
C LYS A 103 -3.78 -3.64 -15.75
N GLY A 104 -4.05 -4.92 -15.99
CA GLY A 104 -5.29 -5.59 -15.56
C GLY A 104 -5.37 -5.72 -14.04
N LYS A 105 -6.57 -5.59 -13.47
CA LYS A 105 -6.81 -5.84 -12.04
C LYS A 105 -6.78 -7.34 -11.73
N THR A 106 -7.36 -8.13 -12.61
CA THR A 106 -7.44 -9.59 -12.48
C THR A 106 -6.65 -10.24 -13.61
N ARG A 107 -5.80 -11.19 -13.26
CA ARG A 107 -4.96 -11.92 -14.20
C ARG A 107 -5.41 -13.36 -14.25
N GLY A 108 -5.35 -13.93 -15.43
CA GLY A 108 -5.54 -15.37 -15.62
C GLY A 108 -4.32 -16.16 -15.17
N PRO A 109 -4.41 -17.50 -15.18
CA PRO A 109 -3.28 -18.35 -14.88
C PRO A 109 -2.07 -18.05 -15.77
N TYR A 110 -0.90 -18.00 -15.16
CA TYR A 110 0.38 -17.81 -15.85
C TYR A 110 1.49 -18.56 -15.12
N ALA A 111 2.56 -18.89 -15.84
CA ALA A 111 3.71 -19.54 -15.24
C ALA A 111 4.50 -18.58 -14.37
N TRP A 112 4.77 -18.98 -13.12
CA TRP A 112 5.51 -18.20 -12.14
C TRP A 112 6.89 -18.81 -11.91
N ALA A 113 7.89 -18.27 -12.58
CA ALA A 113 9.27 -18.75 -12.52
C ALA A 113 10.28 -17.63 -12.84
N GLU A 114 11.57 -17.93 -12.85
CA GLU A 114 12.62 -16.95 -13.05
C GLU A 114 12.74 -16.47 -14.49
N LYS A 115 12.78 -17.41 -15.44
CA LYS A 115 13.03 -17.14 -16.86
C LYS A 115 12.27 -18.13 -17.73
N GLY A 116 11.89 -17.72 -18.93
CA GLY A 116 11.24 -18.53 -19.95
C GLY A 116 10.21 -17.74 -20.74
N GLU A 117 9.65 -18.34 -21.79
CA GLU A 117 8.55 -17.75 -22.53
C GLU A 117 7.26 -17.75 -21.70
N LYS A 118 6.51 -16.63 -21.77
CA LYS A 118 5.26 -16.41 -21.03
C LYS A 118 5.35 -16.60 -19.50
N ILE A 119 6.54 -16.42 -18.94
CA ILE A 119 6.81 -16.53 -17.50
C ILE A 119 6.83 -15.16 -16.87
N TYR A 120 6.23 -15.08 -15.66
CA TYR A 120 6.18 -13.88 -14.85
C TYR A 120 6.84 -14.15 -13.50
N PRO A 121 7.93 -13.42 -13.18
CA PRO A 121 8.69 -13.71 -11.98
C PRO A 121 8.05 -13.21 -10.68
N TRP A 122 7.02 -12.35 -10.77
CA TRP A 122 6.41 -11.72 -9.62
C TRP A 122 4.90 -11.90 -9.59
N ILE A 123 4.39 -12.27 -8.40
CA ILE A 123 2.96 -12.25 -8.08
C ILE A 123 2.69 -11.04 -7.21
N THR A 124 1.60 -10.33 -7.47
CA THR A 124 1.16 -9.19 -6.66
C THR A 124 -0.03 -9.59 -5.80
N PHE A 125 0.11 -9.50 -4.48
CA PHE A 125 -0.96 -9.78 -3.53
C PHE A 125 -0.89 -8.82 -2.33
N VAL A 126 -2.03 -8.28 -1.91
CA VAL A 126 -2.19 -7.39 -0.72
C VAL A 126 -1.13 -6.28 -0.60
N GLY A 127 -0.75 -5.69 -1.74
CA GLY A 127 0.18 -4.55 -1.75
C GLY A 127 1.67 -4.89 -1.84
N PHE A 128 2.01 -6.18 -1.88
CA PHE A 128 3.36 -6.69 -2.07
C PHE A 128 3.48 -7.46 -3.38
N ASP A 129 4.69 -7.54 -3.89
CA ASP A 129 5.06 -8.46 -4.96
C ASP A 129 5.97 -9.55 -4.34
N VAL A 130 5.67 -10.81 -4.66
CA VAL A 130 6.43 -12.02 -4.25
C VAL A 130 7.05 -12.62 -5.50
N ASN A 131 8.34 -12.93 -5.47
CA ASN A 131 8.96 -13.66 -6.57
C ASN A 131 8.91 -15.18 -6.31
N TRP A 132 9.25 -15.96 -7.34
CA TRP A 132 9.25 -17.43 -7.26
C TRP A 132 10.25 -18.01 -6.21
N LYS A 133 11.24 -17.23 -5.74
CA LYS A 133 12.14 -17.57 -4.63
C LYS A 133 11.60 -17.17 -3.26
N GLY A 134 10.38 -16.64 -3.17
CA GLY A 134 9.79 -16.16 -1.93
C GLY A 134 10.23 -14.75 -1.51
N ASN A 135 11.12 -14.07 -2.26
CA ASN A 135 11.53 -12.72 -1.88
C ASN A 135 10.38 -11.71 -2.06
N LEU A 136 10.21 -10.85 -1.08
CA LEU A 136 9.18 -9.84 -1.04
C LEU A 136 9.71 -8.46 -1.43
N ARG A 137 8.86 -7.68 -2.08
CA ARG A 137 9.08 -6.25 -2.28
C ARG A 137 7.76 -5.48 -2.21
N ILE A 138 7.83 -4.18 -1.98
CA ILE A 138 6.67 -3.31 -2.03
C ILE A 138 6.18 -3.21 -3.48
N ARG A 139 4.88 -3.39 -3.71
CA ARG A 139 4.26 -3.20 -5.02
C ARG A 139 4.59 -1.82 -5.58
N LYS A 140 4.99 -1.76 -6.85
CA LYS A 140 5.43 -0.51 -7.52
C LYS A 140 4.41 0.63 -7.41
N HIS A 141 3.11 0.33 -7.51
CA HIS A 141 2.06 1.34 -7.35
C HIS A 141 2.01 1.88 -5.91
N SER A 142 2.09 1.02 -4.90
CA SER A 142 2.09 1.40 -3.48
C SER A 142 3.32 2.25 -3.14
N PHE A 143 4.48 1.88 -3.67
CA PHE A 143 5.72 2.64 -3.53
C PHE A 143 5.60 4.05 -4.14
N LYS A 144 5.14 4.17 -5.39
CA LYS A 144 4.90 5.47 -6.03
C LYS A 144 3.90 6.33 -5.26
N ARG A 145 2.79 5.72 -4.83
CA ARG A 145 1.77 6.42 -4.04
C ARG A 145 2.33 6.98 -2.73
N GLN A 146 3.29 6.30 -2.10
CA GLN A 146 3.95 6.80 -0.90
C GLN A 146 4.84 8.02 -1.20
N ILE A 147 5.58 8.00 -2.29
CA ILE A 147 6.35 9.15 -2.79
C ILE A 147 5.44 10.36 -3.06
N GLU A 148 4.33 10.14 -3.75
CA GLU A 148 3.34 11.18 -4.04
C GLU A 148 2.73 11.77 -2.76
N LYS A 149 2.42 10.92 -1.76
CA LYS A 149 1.93 11.38 -0.45
C LYS A 149 2.95 12.27 0.25
N GLN A 150 4.23 11.91 0.26
CA GLN A 150 5.29 12.75 0.84
C GLN A 150 5.34 14.13 0.17
N ASN A 151 5.31 14.16 -1.17
CA ASN A 151 5.26 15.41 -1.94
C ASN A 151 4.02 16.23 -1.63
N LYS A 152 2.84 15.59 -1.59
CA LYS A 152 1.56 16.26 -1.29
C LYS A 152 1.57 16.93 0.09
N VAL A 153 2.09 16.25 1.10
CA VAL A 153 2.20 16.81 2.46
C VAL A 153 3.14 18.01 2.50
N ALA A 154 4.30 17.94 1.85
CA ALA A 154 5.22 19.07 1.77
C ALA A 154 4.61 20.26 1.01
N ASN A 155 4.05 20.00 -0.17
CA ASN A 155 3.44 21.05 -0.99
C ASN A 155 2.28 21.74 -0.26
N ALA A 156 1.43 21.00 0.45
CA ALA A 156 0.33 21.58 1.23
C ALA A 156 0.81 22.55 2.33
N LEU A 157 2.01 22.29 2.88
CA LEU A 157 2.59 23.17 3.92
C LEU A 157 3.30 24.42 3.35
N ILE A 158 3.94 24.31 2.18
CA ILE A 158 4.76 25.41 1.63
C ILE A 158 4.01 26.24 0.59
N TYR A 159 3.03 25.67 -0.12
CA TYR A 159 2.32 26.34 -1.20
C TYR A 159 1.62 27.65 -0.80
N PRO A 160 0.95 27.76 0.37
CA PRO A 160 0.34 29.02 0.79
C PRO A 160 1.37 30.16 0.88
N TYR A 161 2.58 29.88 1.36
CA TYR A 161 3.65 30.85 1.53
C TYR A 161 4.29 31.24 0.19
N GLN A 162 4.40 30.28 -0.73
CA GLN A 162 4.81 30.60 -2.12
C GLN A 162 3.82 31.52 -2.85
N LYS A 163 2.56 31.52 -2.44
CA LYS A 163 1.48 32.41 -2.93
C LYS A 163 1.39 33.74 -2.16
N GLY A 164 2.42 34.08 -1.39
CA GLY A 164 2.48 35.36 -0.65
C GLY A 164 1.75 35.39 0.68
N LYS A 165 1.16 34.27 1.15
CA LYS A 165 0.56 34.20 2.47
C LYS A 165 1.61 34.35 3.54
N GLN A 166 1.41 35.30 4.45
CA GLN A 166 2.33 35.48 5.58
C GLN A 166 2.27 34.31 6.56
N PRO A 167 3.43 33.79 6.99
CA PRO A 167 3.46 32.69 7.93
C PRO A 167 2.94 33.12 9.31
N ARG A 168 2.00 32.33 9.85
CA ARG A 168 1.50 32.49 11.23
C ARG A 168 2.50 32.02 12.28
N TYR A 169 3.41 31.14 11.88
CA TYR A 169 4.43 30.52 12.73
C TYR A 169 5.81 30.73 12.12
N CYS A 170 6.85 30.66 12.93
CA CYS A 170 8.21 30.73 12.40
C CYS A 170 8.52 29.53 11.50
N PHE A 171 9.51 29.69 10.62
CA PHE A 171 9.91 28.66 9.68
C PHE A 171 10.39 27.38 10.35
N GLY A 172 10.99 27.49 11.53
CA GLY A 172 11.37 26.34 12.33
C GLY A 172 10.18 25.49 12.73
N THR A 173 9.07 26.10 13.18
CA THR A 173 7.83 25.40 13.54
C THR A 173 7.19 24.74 12.32
N ILE A 174 7.18 25.42 11.17
CA ILE A 174 6.66 24.85 9.91
C ILE A 174 7.49 23.64 9.49
N LYS A 175 8.82 23.73 9.58
CA LYS A 175 9.75 22.65 9.28
C LYS A 175 9.59 21.46 10.26
N ALA A 176 9.42 21.74 11.55
CA ALA A 176 9.15 20.71 12.56
C ALA A 176 7.82 20.02 12.30
N SER A 177 6.77 20.77 11.96
CA SER A 177 5.46 20.22 11.56
C SER A 177 5.58 19.31 10.32
N LEU A 178 6.34 19.72 9.31
CA LEU A 178 6.60 18.86 8.13
C LEU A 178 7.30 17.57 8.52
N LYS A 179 8.37 17.64 9.31
CA LYS A 179 9.10 16.46 9.78
C LYS A 179 8.18 15.52 10.56
N SER A 180 7.38 16.04 11.49
CA SER A 180 6.43 15.24 12.30
C SER A 180 5.37 14.56 11.42
N ARG A 181 4.82 15.25 10.42
CA ARG A 181 3.85 14.67 9.49
C ARG A 181 4.47 13.56 8.63
N LEU A 182 5.70 13.76 8.15
CA LEU A 182 6.41 12.76 7.36
C LEU A 182 6.81 11.53 8.20
N ILE A 183 7.18 11.72 9.48
CA ILE A 183 7.39 10.63 10.43
C ILE A 183 6.08 9.89 10.70
N GLY A 184 4.99 10.61 10.97
CA GLY A 184 3.67 10.00 11.19
C GLY A 184 3.17 9.18 10.01
N MET A 185 3.61 9.47 8.79
CA MET A 185 3.33 8.63 7.62
C MET A 185 4.10 7.31 7.62
N SER A 186 5.23 7.25 8.31
CA SER A 186 6.08 6.05 8.41
C SER A 186 5.69 5.18 9.60
N VAL A 187 5.60 5.77 10.79
CA VAL A 187 5.41 5.05 12.05
C VAL A 187 3.96 5.09 12.58
N GLY A 188 3.07 5.82 11.88
CA GLY A 188 1.71 6.07 12.34
C GLY A 188 1.63 7.24 13.33
N ARG A 189 0.42 7.59 13.72
CA ARG A 189 0.17 8.59 14.76
C ARG A 189 0.17 7.88 16.11
N ILE A 190 1.28 8.01 16.81
CA ILE A 190 1.36 7.55 18.20
C ILE A 190 1.02 8.75 19.08
N SER A 191 -0.12 8.71 19.77
CA SER A 191 -0.42 9.58 20.90
C SER A 191 -0.07 8.83 22.19
N LEU A 192 0.23 9.58 23.27
CA LEU A 192 0.44 8.96 24.60
C LEU A 192 -0.74 8.08 25.02
N TRP A 193 -1.97 8.51 24.70
CA TRP A 193 -3.18 7.75 24.98
C TRP A 193 -3.22 6.44 24.20
N ASN A 194 -2.89 6.46 22.92
CA ASN A 194 -2.86 5.27 22.09
C ASN A 194 -1.75 4.30 22.51
N TYR A 195 -0.59 4.83 22.92
CA TYR A 195 0.53 4.03 23.38
C TYR A 195 0.19 3.23 24.64
N ASN A 196 -0.47 3.88 25.61
CA ASN A 196 -0.83 3.24 26.87
C ASN A 196 -2.01 2.26 26.76
N ASN A 197 -3.00 2.55 25.88
CA ASN A 197 -4.24 1.77 25.80
C ASN A 197 -4.24 0.78 24.63
N ASN A 198 -3.40 0.96 23.62
CA ASN A 198 -3.34 0.06 22.49
C ASN A 198 -1.93 0.01 21.86
N PRO A 199 -1.01 -0.76 22.47
CA PRO A 199 0.36 -0.91 21.98
C PRO A 199 0.45 -1.55 20.59
N ASN A 200 -0.66 -2.13 20.09
CA ASN A 200 -0.74 -2.79 18.79
C ASN A 200 -1.23 -1.88 17.66
N ILE A 201 -1.27 -0.55 17.84
CA ILE A 201 -1.58 0.35 16.73
C ILE A 201 -0.56 0.17 15.63
N ARG A 202 -1.02 -0.48 14.57
CA ARG A 202 -0.21 -0.79 13.39
C ARG A 202 -0.45 0.28 12.34
N SER A 203 0.62 0.89 11.88
CA SER A 203 0.60 1.68 10.66
C SER A 203 0.72 0.75 9.44
N TRP A 204 0.41 1.28 8.23
CA TRP A 204 0.71 0.55 6.99
C TRP A 204 2.18 0.08 6.91
N MET A 205 3.10 0.82 7.54
CA MET A 205 4.52 0.50 7.63
C MET A 205 4.83 -0.72 8.51
N SER A 206 3.95 -1.08 9.45
CA SER A 206 4.15 -2.30 10.25
C SER A 206 4.14 -3.55 9.39
N ALA A 207 3.43 -3.51 8.25
CA ALA A 207 3.48 -4.59 7.26
C ALA A 207 4.86 -4.73 6.57
N PHE A 208 5.75 -3.74 6.67
CA PHE A 208 7.13 -3.85 6.14
C PHE A 208 8.03 -4.75 6.99
N SER A 209 7.58 -5.14 8.18
CA SER A 209 8.28 -6.14 9.00
C SER A 209 8.38 -7.52 8.31
N ILE A 210 7.48 -7.81 7.37
CA ILE A 210 7.52 -9.05 6.57
C ILE A 210 8.50 -8.97 5.40
N LEU A 211 9.04 -7.78 5.09
CA LEU A 211 10.03 -7.64 4.02
C LEU A 211 11.36 -8.25 4.46
N ASP A 212 11.84 -9.21 3.69
CA ASP A 212 13.15 -9.79 3.88
C ASP A 212 14.27 -8.78 3.58
N GLU A 213 15.48 -9.06 4.07
CA GLU A 213 16.71 -8.31 3.73
C GLU A 213 17.19 -8.58 2.31
N ASN A 214 16.26 -8.71 1.38
CA ASN A 214 16.62 -8.86 -0.02
C ASN A 214 16.98 -7.50 -0.65
N PRO A 215 17.78 -7.50 -1.71
CA PRO A 215 18.27 -6.26 -2.34
C PRO A 215 17.14 -5.35 -2.85
N TRP A 216 15.99 -5.92 -3.26
CA TRP A 216 14.87 -5.13 -3.81
C TRP A 216 14.15 -4.33 -2.74
N SER A 217 13.78 -4.98 -1.62
CA SER A 217 13.08 -4.31 -0.52
C SER A 217 13.99 -3.31 0.20
N ALA A 218 15.25 -3.68 0.48
CA ALA A 218 16.23 -2.78 1.07
C ALA A 218 16.44 -1.51 0.20
N LYS A 219 16.57 -1.67 -1.13
CA LYS A 219 16.67 -0.56 -2.07
C LYS A 219 15.42 0.34 -2.05
N GLN A 220 14.23 -0.24 -1.98
CA GLN A 220 12.98 0.52 -1.91
C GLN A 220 12.86 1.32 -0.60
N LEU A 221 13.17 0.71 0.54
CA LEU A 221 13.10 1.39 1.84
C LEU A 221 14.09 2.55 1.92
N LYS A 222 15.35 2.34 1.51
CA LYS A 222 16.37 3.40 1.39
C LYS A 222 15.94 4.52 0.45
N ALA A 223 15.26 4.19 -0.66
CA ALA A 223 14.77 5.19 -1.60
C ALA A 223 13.62 6.03 -0.99
N LEU A 224 12.74 5.46 -0.17
CA LEU A 224 11.70 6.21 0.55
C LEU A 224 12.30 7.17 1.56
N ASP A 225 13.33 6.75 2.32
CA ASP A 225 14.05 7.61 3.27
C ASP A 225 14.81 8.74 2.55
N LYS A 226 15.50 8.43 1.47
CA LYS A 226 16.18 9.43 0.63
C LYS A 226 15.20 10.46 0.09
N HIS A 227 14.05 10.01 -0.43
CA HIS A 227 13.02 10.91 -0.95
C HIS A 227 12.46 11.80 0.16
N ARG A 228 12.21 11.26 1.36
CA ARG A 228 11.80 12.04 2.54
C ARG A 228 12.82 13.15 2.86
N ALA A 229 14.11 12.84 2.86
CA ALA A 229 15.17 13.82 3.10
C ALA A 229 15.17 14.93 2.02
N VAL A 230 15.04 14.56 0.74
CA VAL A 230 14.94 15.51 -0.39
C VAL A 230 13.72 16.43 -0.24
N VAL A 231 12.56 15.89 0.14
CA VAL A 231 11.34 16.67 0.36
C VAL A 231 11.52 17.68 1.50
N ILE A 232 12.16 17.30 2.59
CA ILE A 232 12.47 18.19 3.71
C ILE A 232 13.45 19.29 3.29
N ALA A 233 14.52 18.93 2.57
CA ALA A 233 15.51 19.89 2.07
C ALA A 233 14.87 20.92 1.13
N ARG A 234 14.07 20.46 0.16
CA ARG A 234 13.33 21.33 -0.77
C ARG A 234 12.41 22.30 -0.03
N ALA A 235 11.64 21.81 0.94
CA ALA A 235 10.79 22.67 1.75
C ALA A 235 11.58 23.69 2.54
N SER A 236 12.74 23.31 3.11
CA SER A 236 13.62 24.21 3.83
C SER A 236 14.16 25.33 2.95
N LEU A 237 14.57 25.02 1.72
CA LEU A 237 15.04 26.02 0.74
C LEU A 237 13.92 27.01 0.34
N VAL A 238 12.70 26.51 0.12
CA VAL A 238 11.56 27.37 -0.17
C VAL A 238 11.28 28.33 1.00
N LEU A 239 11.23 27.82 2.21
CA LEU A 239 10.98 28.63 3.41
C LEU A 239 12.08 29.67 3.65
N ALA A 240 13.35 29.36 3.38
CA ALA A 240 14.47 30.30 3.52
C ALA A 240 14.39 31.51 2.56
N ARG A 241 13.69 31.35 1.43
CA ARG A 241 13.49 32.44 0.44
C ARG A 241 12.34 33.38 0.79
N ILE A 242 11.51 33.02 1.74
CA ILE A 242 10.33 33.82 2.14
C ILE A 242 10.75 34.78 3.25
N LYS A 243 10.60 36.09 3.01
CA LYS A 243 10.87 37.08 4.02
C LYS A 243 9.84 37.01 5.15
N CYS A 244 10.30 36.81 6.37
CA CYS A 244 9.45 36.86 7.56
C CYS A 244 9.41 38.29 8.12
N THR A 245 8.24 38.90 8.16
CA THR A 245 8.08 40.29 8.61
C THR A 245 7.99 40.42 10.14
N ASN A 246 7.96 39.32 10.88
CA ASN A 246 7.66 39.30 12.32
C ASN A 246 8.80 38.67 13.15
N LYS A 247 9.90 39.40 13.29
CA LYS A 247 11.12 38.99 14.02
C LYS A 247 10.86 38.54 15.48
N LYS A 248 10.01 39.24 16.24
CA LYS A 248 9.67 38.89 17.62
C LYS A 248 9.03 37.52 17.79
N LYS A 249 8.21 37.10 16.84
CA LYS A 249 7.64 35.72 16.83
C LYS A 249 8.67 34.65 16.53
N GLU A 250 9.71 35.00 15.79
CA GLU A 250 10.78 34.08 15.42
C GLU A 250 11.67 33.74 16.61
N ASP A 251 11.98 34.71 17.45
CA ASP A 251 12.87 34.55 18.62
C ASP A 251 12.19 33.74 19.74
N ASN A 252 10.94 34.06 20.09
CA ASN A 252 10.16 33.28 21.08
C ASN A 252 9.92 31.84 20.70
N LEU A 253 9.87 31.55 19.40
CA LEU A 253 9.66 30.19 18.89
C LEU A 253 10.97 29.41 18.71
N ARG A 254 12.11 30.09 18.57
CA ARG A 254 13.44 29.46 18.61
C ARG A 254 13.75 28.88 19.99
N GLU A 255 13.34 29.55 21.04
CA GLU A 255 13.52 29.10 22.42
C GLU A 255 12.67 27.83 22.74
N ASN A 256 11.41 27.80 22.31
CA ASN A 256 10.53 26.65 22.44
C ASN A 256 10.95 25.47 21.55
N GLN A 257 11.76 25.69 20.51
CA GLN A 257 12.22 24.63 19.61
C GLN A 257 13.48 23.90 20.06
N ARG A 258 14.31 24.52 20.91
CA ARG A 258 15.51 23.87 21.48
C ARG A 258 15.17 22.62 22.29
N ASN A 259 13.94 22.52 22.80
CA ASN A 259 13.46 21.40 23.62
C ASN A 259 12.61 20.38 22.87
N ARG A 260 12.41 20.52 21.55
CA ARG A 260 11.63 19.53 20.78
C ARG A 260 12.53 18.47 20.15
N PHE A 261 12.31 17.22 20.57
CA PHE A 261 12.94 16.06 19.96
C PHE A 261 12.63 16.02 18.46
N THR A 262 13.66 16.10 17.64
CA THR A 262 13.54 15.99 16.18
C THR A 262 14.18 14.69 15.75
N TYR A 263 13.36 13.72 15.38
CA TYR A 263 13.86 12.48 14.83
C TYR A 263 14.49 12.73 13.45
N THR A 264 15.78 12.44 13.33
CA THR A 264 16.57 12.64 12.11
C THR A 264 16.87 11.32 11.37
N GLY A 265 16.49 10.18 11.94
CA GLY A 265 16.79 8.85 11.42
C GLY A 265 16.06 8.48 10.12
N ALA A 266 16.27 7.25 9.69
CA ALA A 266 15.71 6.63 8.50
C ALA A 266 14.51 5.72 8.88
N PRO A 267 13.30 6.28 9.08
CA PRO A 267 12.19 5.55 9.70
C PRO A 267 11.73 4.35 8.89
N PHE A 268 11.83 4.40 7.57
CA PHE A 268 11.41 3.28 6.72
C PHE A 268 12.38 2.10 6.81
N SER A 269 13.69 2.37 6.73
CA SER A 269 14.72 1.34 6.85
C SER A 269 14.82 0.78 8.27
N TYR A 270 14.66 1.64 9.28
CA TYR A 270 14.69 1.27 10.70
C TYR A 270 13.55 0.33 11.09
N TYR A 271 12.32 0.58 10.58
CA TYR A 271 11.16 -0.26 10.90
C TYR A 271 11.34 -1.70 10.41
N GLY A 272 11.91 -1.90 9.23
CA GLY A 272 12.25 -3.23 8.72
C GLY A 272 13.25 -3.98 9.59
N GLN A 273 14.15 -3.27 10.29
CA GLN A 273 15.15 -3.87 11.19
C GLN A 273 14.61 -4.16 12.59
N CYS A 274 13.82 -3.26 13.18
CA CYS A 274 13.35 -3.39 14.57
C CYS A 274 12.47 -4.61 14.83
N PHE A 275 11.69 -5.05 13.85
CA PHE A 275 10.82 -6.22 14.03
C PHE A 275 11.57 -7.55 14.00
N LYS A 276 12.76 -7.60 13.38
CA LYS A 276 13.63 -8.79 13.38
C LYS A 276 14.28 -9.08 14.73
N TYR A 277 14.56 -8.04 15.53
CA TYR A 277 15.17 -8.21 16.86
C TYR A 277 14.19 -8.62 17.96
N LYS A 278 12.86 -8.49 17.74
CA LYS A 278 11.86 -8.90 18.74
C LYS A 278 11.43 -10.36 18.63
N ASN A 279 11.82 -11.05 17.56
CA ASN A 279 11.50 -12.47 17.32
C ASN A 279 12.72 -13.38 17.43
N LYS A 280 13.80 -12.92 18.04
CA LYS A 280 14.89 -13.70 18.57
C LYS A 280 14.82 -13.64 20.10
#